data_badab870ae8cba4737f1f83b8b079db7
#
_entry.id   badab870ae8cba4737f1f83b8b079db7
#
_cell.length_a   1.000
_cell.length_b   1.000
_cell.length_c   1.000
_cell.angle_alpha   90.00
_cell.angle_beta   90.00
_cell.angle_gamma   90.00
#
_symmetry.space_group_name_H-M   'P 1'
#
loop_
_entity.id
_entity.type
_entity.pdbx_description
1 polymer ?
#
loop_
_entity_poly.entity_id
_entity_poly.type
_entity_poly.pdbx_seq_one_letter_code
_entity_poly.pdbx_strand_id
1 'polypeptide(L)'
;RGLQVALVELGDQVMPPFDYDMACILHSRLREGGVDLRLSQKVEALSADGQGIAAKIEGRGEIRADIALVCVGVAPETQLARAAGLELGFKGAVVTDEHMRTSDSDIYAVGDAVQVKNFVTGETALFPLAGPANKQGRIAADNICGLGSRFAGAQGSSVVKVFDMTAASTGLSEKAAEAAGFACGAVLLFSPDHATYYPGARNMTLKVVYNREDGRILGAQAVGCGGVDKRIDVLAAAIRAKMTAQELTELDLCYAPPFSSAKDPVNMAGYVIENVRLGIVKQHTWREMEEICKDKNALLLDVQTAPEYE
;
A
#
# COMPACT_ATOMS: atom_id res chain seq x y z
N ARG A 1 9.83 7.93 -22.12
CA ARG A 1 10.23 7.08 -23.26
C ARG A 1 9.54 7.48 -24.57
N GLY A 2 8.90 8.65 -24.62
CA GLY A 2 8.29 9.21 -25.84
C GLY A 2 6.95 8.57 -26.25
N LEU A 3 6.36 7.72 -25.43
CA LEU A 3 5.03 7.16 -25.69
C LEU A 3 3.95 8.07 -25.09
N GLN A 4 2.83 8.20 -25.83
CA GLN A 4 1.60 8.77 -25.28
C GLN A 4 0.87 7.65 -24.51
N VAL A 5 0.51 7.90 -23.25
CA VAL A 5 -0.10 6.91 -22.39
C VAL A 5 -1.42 7.45 -21.85
N ALA A 6 -2.51 6.69 -22.04
CA ALA A 6 -3.76 6.88 -21.33
C ALA A 6 -3.91 5.75 -20.29
N LEU A 7 -4.21 6.11 -19.04
CA LEU A 7 -4.53 5.17 -17.97
C LEU A 7 -6.00 5.36 -17.60
N VAL A 8 -6.81 4.32 -17.79
CA VAL A 8 -8.23 4.33 -17.46
C VAL A 8 -8.46 3.42 -16.26
N GLU A 9 -9.04 3.96 -15.20
CA GLU A 9 -9.32 3.27 -13.95
C GLU A 9 -10.82 3.42 -13.60
N LEU A 10 -11.46 2.30 -13.26
CA LEU A 10 -12.86 2.28 -12.83
C LEU A 10 -13.06 2.98 -11.49
N GLY A 11 -12.11 2.82 -10.59
CA GLY A 11 -12.10 3.50 -9.29
C GLY A 11 -11.78 4.98 -9.38
N ASP A 12 -11.95 5.66 -8.28
CA ASP A 12 -11.63 7.08 -8.12
C ASP A 12 -10.13 7.36 -7.90
N GLN A 13 -9.33 6.29 -7.80
CA GLN A 13 -7.88 6.38 -7.56
C GLN A 13 -7.10 5.24 -8.23
N VAL A 14 -5.82 5.51 -8.53
CA VAL A 14 -4.83 4.45 -8.78
C VAL A 14 -4.37 3.85 -7.45
N MET A 15 -3.72 2.69 -7.50
CA MET A 15 -3.17 2.01 -6.31
C MET A 15 -4.24 1.77 -5.22
N PRO A 16 -5.22 0.90 -5.45
CA PRO A 16 -6.31 0.62 -4.49
C PRO A 16 -5.87 0.26 -3.05
N PRO A 17 -4.68 -0.33 -2.80
CA PRO A 17 -4.19 -0.57 -1.44
C PRO A 17 -3.82 0.70 -0.65
N PHE A 18 -3.66 1.84 -1.33
CA PHE A 18 -3.36 3.13 -0.69
C PHE A 18 -4.64 3.85 -0.26
N ASP A 19 -4.53 4.71 0.74
CA ASP A 19 -5.58 5.69 1.03
C ASP A 19 -5.60 6.78 -0.06
N TYR A 20 -6.75 7.43 -0.24
CA TYR A 20 -6.99 8.37 -1.33
C TYR A 20 -6.02 9.56 -1.31
N ASP A 21 -5.73 10.11 -0.14
CA ASP A 21 -4.79 11.22 0.06
C ASP A 21 -3.37 10.85 -0.44
N MET A 22 -2.92 9.64 -0.15
CA MET A 22 -1.64 9.13 -0.61
C MET A 22 -1.64 8.85 -2.12
N ALA A 23 -2.74 8.33 -2.66
CA ALA A 23 -2.90 8.10 -4.09
C ALA A 23 -2.92 9.41 -4.90
N CYS A 24 -3.45 10.51 -4.35
CA CYS A 24 -3.47 11.82 -5.01
C CYS A 24 -2.07 12.34 -5.37
N ILE A 25 -1.05 12.02 -4.56
CA ILE A 25 0.35 12.38 -4.87
C ILE A 25 0.78 11.71 -6.18
N LEU A 26 0.40 10.45 -6.36
CA LEU A 26 0.70 9.71 -7.59
C LEU A 26 -0.14 10.19 -8.78
N HIS A 27 -1.40 10.63 -8.54
CA HIS A 27 -2.24 11.23 -9.59
C HIS A 27 -1.58 12.49 -10.17
N SER A 28 -1.08 13.38 -9.31
CA SER A 28 -0.36 14.59 -9.73
C SER A 28 0.89 14.21 -10.52
N ARG A 29 1.68 13.28 -10.01
CA ARG A 29 2.92 12.86 -10.67
C ARG A 29 2.69 12.19 -12.03
N LEU A 30 1.63 11.39 -12.16
CA LEU A 30 1.24 10.78 -13.45
C LEU A 30 0.87 11.86 -14.47
N ARG A 31 0.04 12.85 -14.09
CA ARG A 31 -0.37 13.97 -14.97
C ARG A 31 0.81 14.84 -15.38
N GLU A 32 1.69 15.21 -14.45
CA GLU A 32 2.94 15.92 -14.71
C GLU A 32 3.85 15.16 -15.68
N GLY A 33 3.86 13.82 -15.56
CA GLY A 33 4.58 12.93 -16.47
C GLY A 33 3.94 12.76 -17.84
N GLY A 34 2.84 13.46 -18.12
CA GLY A 34 2.14 13.45 -19.42
C GLY A 34 1.20 12.26 -19.62
N VAL A 35 0.82 11.55 -18.54
CA VAL A 35 -0.17 10.48 -18.63
C VAL A 35 -1.58 11.09 -18.64
N ASP A 36 -2.39 10.72 -19.65
CA ASP A 36 -3.85 10.98 -19.65
C ASP A 36 -4.53 10.06 -18.62
N LEU A 37 -4.61 10.57 -17.38
CA LEU A 37 -5.18 9.82 -16.25
C LEU A 37 -6.69 10.03 -16.18
N ARG A 38 -7.44 8.96 -16.42
CA ARG A 38 -8.90 8.92 -16.42
C ARG A 38 -9.41 8.01 -15.31
N LEU A 39 -9.77 8.61 -14.20
CA LEU A 39 -10.37 7.96 -13.03
C LEU A 39 -11.90 7.96 -13.12
N SER A 40 -12.52 7.04 -12.39
CA SER A 40 -13.99 6.84 -12.37
C SER A 40 -14.54 6.64 -13.78
N GLN A 41 -13.82 5.89 -14.63
CA GLN A 41 -14.22 5.61 -16.00
C GLN A 41 -14.14 4.11 -16.28
N LYS A 42 -15.22 3.59 -16.85
CA LYS A 42 -15.32 2.16 -17.18
C LYS A 42 -15.02 1.94 -18.66
N VAL A 43 -14.11 1.02 -18.94
CA VAL A 43 -13.91 0.46 -20.27
C VAL A 43 -15.00 -0.59 -20.49
N GLU A 44 -15.88 -0.40 -21.48
CA GLU A 44 -16.95 -1.34 -21.82
C GLU A 44 -16.48 -2.43 -22.77
N ALA A 45 -15.63 -2.07 -23.73
CA ALA A 45 -15.16 -2.99 -24.77
C ALA A 45 -13.82 -2.56 -25.34
N LEU A 46 -13.07 -3.53 -25.82
CA LEU A 46 -11.89 -3.34 -26.66
C LEU A 46 -12.18 -3.96 -28.03
N SER A 47 -11.87 -3.24 -29.12
CA SER A 47 -11.97 -3.72 -30.48
C SER A 47 -10.71 -3.39 -31.26
N ALA A 48 -10.32 -4.26 -32.18
CA ALA A 48 -9.22 -4.04 -33.12
C ALA A 48 -9.79 -3.85 -34.54
N ASP A 49 -9.33 -2.84 -35.28
CA ASP A 49 -9.83 -2.54 -36.62
C ASP A 49 -8.75 -2.58 -37.71
N GLY A 50 -7.59 -3.17 -37.41
CA GLY A 50 -6.43 -3.24 -38.32
C GLY A 50 -5.58 -1.95 -38.34
N GLN A 51 -6.02 -0.88 -37.69
CA GLN A 51 -5.29 0.37 -37.53
C GLN A 51 -4.88 0.64 -36.08
N GLY A 52 -5.22 -0.29 -35.16
CA GLY A 52 -4.95 -0.18 -33.75
C GLY A 52 -6.08 -0.77 -32.91
N ILE A 53 -6.15 -0.33 -31.67
CA ILE A 53 -7.14 -0.77 -30.67
C ILE A 53 -7.99 0.44 -30.28
N ALA A 54 -9.31 0.26 -30.34
CA ALA A 54 -10.28 1.22 -29.80
C ALA A 54 -10.81 0.71 -28.46
N ALA A 55 -10.68 1.52 -27.41
CA ALA A 55 -11.26 1.30 -26.10
C ALA A 55 -12.52 2.14 -25.95
N LYS A 56 -13.70 1.53 -25.86
CA LYS A 56 -14.96 2.22 -25.65
C LYS A 56 -15.12 2.53 -24.17
N ILE A 57 -15.30 3.82 -23.87
CA ILE A 57 -15.48 4.33 -22.49
C ILE A 57 -16.95 4.65 -22.27
N GLU A 58 -17.53 4.16 -21.19
CA GLU A 58 -18.94 4.34 -20.84
C GLU A 58 -19.31 5.85 -20.83
N GLY A 59 -20.26 6.24 -21.68
CA GLY A 59 -20.75 7.61 -21.78
C GLY A 59 -19.76 8.66 -22.29
N ARG A 60 -18.55 8.28 -22.74
CA ARG A 60 -17.48 9.25 -23.11
C ARG A 60 -16.81 9.00 -24.47
N GLY A 61 -17.34 8.08 -25.28
CA GLY A 61 -16.78 7.77 -26.61
C GLY A 61 -15.64 6.77 -26.56
N GLU A 62 -14.66 6.93 -27.47
CA GLU A 62 -13.57 5.96 -27.65
C GLU A 62 -12.19 6.62 -27.44
N ILE A 63 -11.25 5.82 -26.95
CA ILE A 63 -9.80 6.11 -26.94
C ILE A 63 -9.16 5.16 -27.96
N ARG A 64 -8.32 5.69 -28.84
CA ARG A 64 -7.54 4.89 -29.77
C ARG A 64 -6.08 4.81 -29.35
N ALA A 65 -5.49 3.63 -29.50
CA ALA A 65 -4.10 3.34 -29.18
C ALA A 65 -3.54 2.25 -30.09
N ASP A 66 -2.23 2.22 -30.23
CA ASP A 66 -1.53 1.14 -30.95
C ASP A 66 -1.52 -0.16 -30.13
N ILE A 67 -1.49 -0.04 -28.80
CA ILE A 67 -1.42 -1.17 -27.86
C ILE A 67 -2.34 -0.88 -26.66
N ALA A 68 -3.09 -1.88 -26.21
CA ALA A 68 -3.81 -1.86 -24.96
C ALA A 68 -3.23 -2.89 -23.99
N LEU A 69 -2.91 -2.44 -22.76
CA LEU A 69 -2.53 -3.33 -21.66
C LEU A 69 -3.72 -3.49 -20.71
N VAL A 70 -4.20 -4.72 -20.56
CA VAL A 70 -5.34 -5.03 -19.70
C VAL A 70 -4.82 -5.46 -18.33
N CYS A 71 -4.97 -4.58 -17.32
CA CYS A 71 -4.48 -4.76 -15.96
C CYS A 71 -5.62 -4.64 -14.93
N VAL A 72 -6.76 -5.26 -15.21
CA VAL A 72 -8.00 -5.14 -14.43
C VAL A 72 -8.07 -6.07 -13.21
N GLY A 73 -6.95 -6.59 -12.77
CA GLY A 73 -6.82 -7.49 -11.62
C GLY A 73 -6.51 -8.93 -12.02
N VAL A 74 -6.37 -9.77 -11.01
CA VAL A 74 -6.03 -11.18 -11.13
C VAL A 74 -7.05 -12.03 -10.37
N ALA A 75 -7.28 -13.26 -10.86
CA ALA A 75 -8.06 -14.27 -10.18
C ALA A 75 -7.22 -15.53 -10.01
N PRO A 76 -7.38 -16.29 -8.91
CA PRO A 76 -6.71 -17.56 -8.73
C PRO A 76 -7.07 -18.53 -9.87
N GLU A 77 -6.07 -19.08 -10.56
CA GLU A 77 -6.30 -20.16 -11.54
C GLU A 77 -6.37 -21.50 -10.79
N THR A 78 -7.57 -22.01 -10.62
CA THR A 78 -7.85 -23.17 -9.76
C THR A 78 -8.67 -24.26 -10.43
N GLN A 79 -8.74 -24.25 -11.78
CA GLN A 79 -9.51 -25.27 -12.53
C GLN A 79 -9.01 -26.70 -12.25
N LEU A 80 -7.69 -26.88 -12.23
CA LEU A 80 -7.08 -28.18 -11.91
C LEU A 80 -7.37 -28.61 -10.49
N ALA A 81 -7.26 -27.71 -9.52
CA ALA A 81 -7.57 -27.99 -8.11
C ALA A 81 -9.05 -28.38 -7.92
N ARG A 82 -9.96 -27.68 -8.61
CA ARG A 82 -11.38 -28.00 -8.65
C ARG A 82 -11.65 -29.37 -9.24
N ALA A 83 -11.01 -29.70 -10.38
CA ALA A 83 -11.15 -30.98 -11.05
C ALA A 83 -10.61 -32.14 -10.19
N ALA A 84 -9.59 -31.87 -9.36
CA ALA A 84 -9.06 -32.82 -8.38
C ALA A 84 -9.90 -32.92 -7.08
N GLY A 85 -11.00 -32.17 -6.95
CA GLY A 85 -11.87 -32.19 -5.79
C GLY A 85 -11.30 -31.48 -4.56
N LEU A 86 -10.29 -30.63 -4.71
CA LEU A 86 -9.72 -29.86 -3.59
C LEU A 86 -10.68 -28.77 -3.12
N GLU A 87 -10.63 -28.47 -1.81
CA GLU A 87 -11.42 -27.41 -1.23
C GLU A 87 -10.98 -26.03 -1.76
N LEU A 88 -11.95 -25.23 -2.23
CA LEU A 88 -11.77 -23.86 -2.67
C LEU A 88 -12.54 -22.93 -1.75
N GLY A 89 -11.92 -21.81 -1.39
CA GLY A 89 -12.46 -20.84 -0.44
C GLY A 89 -12.61 -19.44 -1.03
N PHE A 90 -12.02 -18.46 -0.37
CA PHE A 90 -12.18 -17.05 -0.68
C PHE A 90 -11.83 -16.73 -2.14
N LYS A 91 -12.77 -16.14 -2.89
CA LYS A 91 -12.64 -15.83 -4.33
C LYS A 91 -12.21 -17.03 -5.21
N GLY A 92 -12.50 -18.25 -4.78
CA GLY A 92 -12.16 -19.46 -5.52
C GLY A 92 -10.70 -19.92 -5.37
N ALA A 93 -9.95 -19.38 -4.45
CA ALA A 93 -8.58 -19.80 -4.15
C ALA A 93 -8.55 -21.15 -3.43
N VAL A 94 -7.46 -21.88 -3.56
CA VAL A 94 -7.26 -23.15 -2.86
C VAL A 94 -7.12 -22.90 -1.36
N VAL A 95 -7.86 -23.67 -0.55
CA VAL A 95 -7.73 -23.67 0.91
C VAL A 95 -6.48 -24.46 1.29
N THR A 96 -5.61 -23.86 2.10
CA THR A 96 -4.46 -24.55 2.70
C THR A 96 -4.38 -24.29 4.20
N ASP A 97 -3.77 -25.21 4.91
CA ASP A 97 -3.39 -25.02 6.30
C ASP A 97 -2.10 -24.17 6.41
N GLU A 98 -1.62 -23.94 7.63
CA GLU A 98 -0.39 -23.20 7.89
C GLU A 98 0.89 -23.90 7.40
N HIS A 99 0.78 -25.16 7.01
CA HIS A 99 1.86 -25.97 6.44
C HIS A 99 1.82 -26.01 4.90
N MET A 100 0.91 -25.25 4.27
CA MET A 100 0.63 -25.22 2.82
C MET A 100 0.02 -26.52 2.29
N ARG A 101 -0.56 -27.37 3.15
CA ARG A 101 -1.24 -28.58 2.76
C ARG A 101 -2.70 -28.27 2.41
N THR A 102 -3.21 -28.88 1.35
CA THR A 102 -4.60 -28.72 0.89
C THR A 102 -5.55 -29.64 1.68
N SER A 103 -6.81 -29.72 1.26
CA SER A 103 -7.78 -30.70 1.79
C SER A 103 -7.37 -32.16 1.52
N ASP A 104 -6.49 -32.41 0.56
CA ASP A 104 -5.81 -33.69 0.36
C ASP A 104 -4.43 -33.65 1.02
N SER A 105 -4.14 -34.59 1.91
CA SER A 105 -2.91 -34.61 2.71
C SER A 105 -1.64 -34.78 1.89
N ASP A 106 -1.74 -35.30 0.67
CA ASP A 106 -0.61 -35.56 -0.21
C ASP A 106 -0.38 -34.43 -1.24
N ILE A 107 -1.27 -33.40 -1.22
CA ILE A 107 -1.21 -32.27 -2.14
C ILE A 107 -0.93 -30.98 -1.37
N TYR A 108 0.07 -30.23 -1.85
CA TYR A 108 0.42 -28.90 -1.38
C TYR A 108 0.08 -27.86 -2.43
N ALA A 109 -0.34 -26.68 -2.00
CA ALA A 109 -0.59 -25.55 -2.88
C ALA A 109 0.07 -24.28 -2.33
N VAL A 110 0.64 -23.45 -3.21
CA VAL A 110 1.40 -22.24 -2.85
C VAL A 110 1.19 -21.13 -3.89
N GLY A 111 1.56 -19.91 -3.54
CA GLY A 111 1.58 -18.76 -4.45
C GLY A 111 0.21 -18.10 -4.61
N ASP A 112 -0.02 -17.51 -5.77
CA ASP A 112 -1.18 -16.66 -6.04
C ASP A 112 -2.51 -17.42 -6.07
N ALA A 113 -2.45 -18.74 -6.19
CA ALA A 113 -3.62 -19.60 -6.25
C ALA A 113 -4.21 -19.93 -4.87
N VAL A 114 -3.51 -19.63 -3.76
CA VAL A 114 -3.93 -20.01 -2.42
C VAL A 114 -4.45 -18.83 -1.60
N GLN A 115 -5.45 -19.10 -0.76
CA GLN A 115 -5.83 -18.15 0.28
C GLN A 115 -4.89 -18.26 1.49
N VAL A 116 -4.67 -17.15 2.16
CA VAL A 116 -3.83 -17.08 3.36
C VAL A 116 -4.46 -16.19 4.42
N LYS A 117 -3.91 -16.21 5.63
CA LYS A 117 -4.30 -15.26 6.68
C LYS A 117 -3.61 -13.91 6.47
N ASN A 118 -4.36 -12.83 6.57
CA ASN A 118 -3.81 -11.51 6.79
C ASN A 118 -3.18 -11.47 8.18
N PHE A 119 -1.92 -11.11 8.27
CA PHE A 119 -1.16 -11.13 9.54
C PHE A 119 -1.72 -10.15 10.58
N VAL A 120 -2.26 -9.00 10.13
CA VAL A 120 -2.75 -7.95 11.02
C VAL A 120 -4.16 -8.25 11.54
N THR A 121 -5.07 -8.66 10.64
CA THR A 121 -6.49 -8.90 10.99
C THR A 121 -6.78 -10.33 11.43
N GLY A 122 -5.95 -11.30 11.03
CA GLY A 122 -6.23 -12.71 11.19
C GLY A 122 -7.23 -13.29 10.17
N GLU A 123 -7.86 -12.43 9.38
CA GLU A 123 -8.87 -12.81 8.40
C GLU A 123 -8.27 -13.46 7.14
N THR A 124 -9.11 -14.22 6.44
CA THR A 124 -8.72 -14.81 5.15
C THR A 124 -8.54 -13.74 4.08
N ALA A 125 -7.44 -13.82 3.33
CA ALA A 125 -7.08 -12.86 2.29
C ALA A 125 -6.36 -13.53 1.11
N LEU A 126 -6.19 -12.77 0.03
CA LEU A 126 -5.32 -13.09 -1.11
C LEU A 126 -4.19 -12.07 -1.17
N PHE A 127 -2.98 -12.56 -1.30
CA PHE A 127 -1.80 -11.73 -1.52
C PHE A 127 -1.02 -12.26 -2.74
N PRO A 128 -1.44 -11.91 -3.97
CA PRO A 128 -0.74 -12.31 -5.19
C PRO A 128 0.56 -11.53 -5.33
N LEU A 129 1.53 -11.89 -4.51
CA LEU A 129 2.83 -11.23 -4.36
C LEU A 129 3.95 -12.26 -4.29
N ALA A 130 5.06 -11.99 -4.97
CA ALA A 130 6.21 -12.89 -5.06
C ALA A 130 6.84 -13.21 -3.69
N GLY A 131 6.84 -12.27 -2.74
CA GLY A 131 7.39 -12.46 -1.40
C GLY A 131 6.68 -13.57 -0.61
N PRO A 132 5.36 -13.51 -0.41
CA PRO A 132 4.58 -14.61 0.16
C PRO A 132 4.74 -15.93 -0.61
N ALA A 133 4.62 -15.90 -1.94
CA ALA A 133 4.73 -17.09 -2.79
C ALA A 133 6.05 -17.85 -2.57
N ASN A 134 7.19 -17.13 -2.55
CA ASN A 134 8.50 -17.76 -2.32
C ASN A 134 8.64 -18.38 -0.90
N LYS A 135 8.10 -17.68 0.12
CA LYS A 135 8.10 -18.21 1.50
C LYS A 135 7.24 -19.47 1.61
N GLN A 136 6.06 -19.46 0.98
CA GLN A 136 5.15 -20.62 0.92
C GLN A 136 5.80 -21.81 0.22
N GLY A 137 6.49 -21.58 -0.90
CA GLY A 137 7.23 -22.62 -1.61
C GLY A 137 8.29 -23.30 -0.73
N ARG A 138 9.04 -22.50 0.06
CA ARG A 138 10.00 -23.04 1.03
C ARG A 138 9.28 -23.85 2.12
N ILE A 139 8.20 -23.32 2.68
CA ILE A 139 7.45 -23.99 3.75
C ILE A 139 6.84 -25.31 3.26
N ALA A 140 6.29 -25.34 2.04
CA ALA A 140 5.79 -26.58 1.45
C ALA A 140 6.90 -27.62 1.30
N ALA A 141 8.06 -27.24 0.77
CA ALA A 141 9.21 -28.13 0.64
C ALA A 141 9.71 -28.65 2.01
N ASP A 142 9.79 -27.80 3.01
CA ASP A 142 10.16 -28.18 4.38
C ASP A 142 9.16 -29.24 4.94
N ASN A 143 7.86 -29.02 4.73
CA ASN A 143 6.83 -29.95 5.22
C ASN A 143 6.81 -31.28 4.46
N ILE A 144 7.05 -31.27 3.16
CA ILE A 144 7.25 -32.50 2.36
C ILE A 144 8.44 -33.31 2.90
N CYS A 145 9.47 -32.61 3.40
CA CYS A 145 10.66 -33.23 4.02
C CYS A 145 10.51 -33.49 5.54
N GLY A 146 9.33 -33.23 6.13
CA GLY A 146 9.04 -33.53 7.55
C GLY A 146 9.56 -32.52 8.57
N LEU A 147 9.94 -31.28 8.15
CA LEU A 147 10.53 -30.29 9.06
C LEU A 147 9.51 -29.48 9.88
N GLY A 148 8.22 -29.53 9.56
CA GLY A 148 7.16 -28.90 10.37
C GLY A 148 7.12 -27.35 10.31
N SER A 149 7.59 -26.73 9.22
CA SER A 149 7.58 -25.28 9.02
C SER A 149 6.16 -24.73 8.87
N ARG A 150 5.94 -23.46 9.28
CA ARG A 150 4.61 -22.81 9.27
C ARG A 150 4.63 -21.45 8.59
N PHE A 151 3.57 -21.17 7.85
CA PHE A 151 3.33 -19.85 7.25
C PHE A 151 2.44 -19.00 8.16
N ALA A 152 3.00 -17.97 8.76
CA ALA A 152 2.29 -17.12 9.72
C ALA A 152 1.41 -16.03 9.05
N GLY A 153 1.07 -16.18 7.77
CA GLY A 153 0.30 -15.19 7.02
C GLY A 153 1.15 -14.09 6.38
N ALA A 154 0.51 -13.25 5.59
CA ALA A 154 1.10 -12.13 4.88
C ALA A 154 0.46 -10.80 5.33
N GLN A 155 1.18 -9.69 5.15
CA GLN A 155 0.70 -8.33 5.48
C GLN A 155 0.65 -7.39 4.28
N GLY A 156 0.97 -7.89 3.06
CA GLY A 156 0.81 -7.15 1.81
C GLY A 156 1.85 -6.06 1.55
N SER A 157 3.09 -6.25 2.02
CA SER A 157 4.15 -5.28 1.70
C SER A 157 4.43 -5.23 0.21
N SER A 158 4.39 -4.02 -0.36
CA SER A 158 4.56 -3.80 -1.80
C SER A 158 5.24 -2.47 -2.08
N VAL A 159 5.92 -2.40 -3.22
CA VAL A 159 6.60 -1.19 -3.70
C VAL A 159 6.46 -1.08 -5.20
N VAL A 160 6.30 0.15 -5.70
CA VAL A 160 6.23 0.46 -7.13
C VAL A 160 7.01 1.75 -7.44
N LYS A 161 7.58 1.81 -8.62
CA LYS A 161 8.25 3.01 -9.16
C LYS A 161 7.29 3.72 -10.12
N VAL A 162 7.06 5.01 -9.87
CA VAL A 162 6.26 5.90 -10.73
C VAL A 162 7.13 7.07 -11.14
N PHE A 163 7.72 7.03 -12.34
CA PHE A 163 8.75 7.94 -12.82
C PHE A 163 9.95 8.00 -11.85
N ASP A 164 10.19 9.16 -11.23
CA ASP A 164 11.24 9.37 -10.23
C ASP A 164 10.75 9.10 -8.80
N MET A 165 9.43 8.98 -8.59
CA MET A 165 8.85 8.65 -7.29
C MET A 165 8.79 7.13 -7.05
N THR A 166 8.87 6.77 -5.79
CA THR A 166 8.60 5.45 -5.26
C THR A 166 7.38 5.53 -4.36
N ALA A 167 6.46 4.57 -4.50
CA ALA A 167 5.34 4.40 -3.60
C ALA A 167 5.41 3.00 -2.99
N ALA A 168 5.30 2.90 -1.67
CA ALA A 168 5.34 1.62 -0.96
C ALA A 168 4.34 1.59 0.18
N SER A 169 3.84 0.39 0.50
CA SER A 169 2.89 0.18 1.59
C SER A 169 3.11 -1.16 2.28
N THR A 170 2.66 -1.26 3.53
CA THR A 170 2.65 -2.50 4.31
C THR A 170 1.52 -2.47 5.33
N GLY A 171 0.95 -3.64 5.66
CA GLY A 171 -0.16 -3.75 6.59
C GLY A 171 -1.46 -3.17 6.02
N LEU A 172 -2.23 -2.50 6.87
CA LEU A 172 -3.55 -1.97 6.54
C LEU A 172 -3.47 -0.49 6.16
N SER A 173 -4.22 -0.07 5.13
CA SER A 173 -4.58 1.33 4.96
C SER A 173 -5.57 1.75 6.05
N GLU A 174 -5.77 3.04 6.26
CA GLU A 174 -6.77 3.56 7.22
C GLU A 174 -8.15 3.00 6.89
N LYS A 175 -8.56 3.08 5.62
CA LYS A 175 -9.80 2.49 5.11
C LYS A 175 -9.93 0.99 5.41
N ALA A 176 -8.85 0.22 5.25
CA ALA A 176 -8.86 -1.21 5.50
C ALA A 176 -8.90 -1.53 7.01
N ALA A 177 -8.25 -0.73 7.85
CA ALA A 177 -8.29 -0.88 9.30
C ALA A 177 -9.69 -0.57 9.86
N GLU A 178 -10.34 0.50 9.37
CA GLU A 178 -11.73 0.82 9.70
C GLU A 178 -12.68 -0.30 9.29
N ALA A 179 -12.56 -0.81 8.05
CA ALA A 179 -13.38 -1.90 7.55
C ALA A 179 -13.18 -3.22 8.34
N ALA A 180 -12.01 -3.43 8.90
CA ALA A 180 -11.70 -4.57 9.77
C ALA A 180 -12.15 -4.36 11.23
N GLY A 181 -12.77 -3.22 11.56
CA GLY A 181 -13.32 -2.91 12.88
C GLY A 181 -12.30 -2.43 13.91
N PHE A 182 -11.09 -2.02 13.50
CA PHE A 182 -10.13 -1.43 14.43
C PHE A 182 -10.53 -0.02 14.83
N ALA A 183 -10.40 0.30 16.11
CA ALA A 183 -10.39 1.69 16.59
C ALA A 183 -9.08 2.35 16.16
N CYS A 184 -8.92 2.60 14.85
CA CYS A 184 -7.67 3.09 14.30
C CYS A 184 -7.57 4.61 14.30
N GLY A 185 -6.33 5.10 14.30
CA GLY A 185 -5.94 6.45 13.97
C GLY A 185 -4.88 6.42 12.87
N ALA A 186 -4.73 7.53 12.17
CA ALA A 186 -3.66 7.70 11.21
C ALA A 186 -2.95 9.04 11.45
N VAL A 187 -1.65 9.07 11.21
CA VAL A 187 -0.85 10.30 11.18
C VAL A 187 -0.20 10.44 9.82
N LEU A 188 -0.12 11.68 9.35
CA LEU A 188 0.51 12.06 8.09
C LEU A 188 1.70 12.97 8.39
N LEU A 189 2.84 12.65 7.79
CA LEU A 189 4.10 13.36 7.97
C LEU A 189 4.72 13.71 6.63
N PHE A 190 5.32 14.89 6.58
CA PHE A 190 6.12 15.35 5.46
C PHE A 190 7.57 15.49 5.96
N SER A 191 8.36 14.46 5.76
CA SER A 191 9.73 14.40 6.26
C SER A 191 10.73 14.35 5.12
N PRO A 192 11.88 14.99 5.23
CA PRO A 192 12.95 14.83 4.25
C PRO A 192 13.46 13.37 4.26
N ASP A 193 13.82 12.86 3.09
CA ASP A 193 14.39 11.53 2.91
C ASP A 193 15.78 11.38 3.56
N HIS A 194 16.52 12.51 3.65
CA HIS A 194 17.79 12.61 4.35
C HIS A 194 18.02 14.03 4.89
N ALA A 195 19.15 14.28 5.53
CA ALA A 195 19.44 15.57 6.19
C ALA A 195 19.38 16.73 5.18
N THR A 196 18.59 17.78 5.49
CA THR A 196 18.30 18.88 4.57
C THR A 196 19.51 19.75 4.22
N TYR A 197 20.55 19.75 5.08
CA TYR A 197 21.83 20.42 4.78
C TYR A 197 22.74 19.62 3.84
N TYR A 198 22.39 18.35 3.53
CA TYR A 198 23.09 17.55 2.53
C TYR A 198 22.37 17.70 1.17
N PRO A 199 23.12 17.85 0.06
CA PRO A 199 22.51 18.14 -1.23
C PRO A 199 21.54 17.07 -1.73
N GLY A 200 20.42 17.50 -2.31
CA GLY A 200 19.47 16.63 -2.98
C GLY A 200 18.34 16.10 -2.10
N ALA A 201 18.23 16.56 -0.85
CA ALA A 201 17.14 16.17 0.04
C ALA A 201 15.78 16.53 -0.57
N ARG A 202 14.87 15.58 -0.55
CA ARG A 202 13.48 15.74 -1.00
C ARG A 202 12.53 15.24 0.07
N ASN A 203 11.37 15.88 0.18
CA ASN A 203 10.34 15.44 1.10
C ASN A 203 9.71 14.13 0.62
N MET A 204 9.47 13.24 1.59
CA MET A 204 8.62 12.08 1.45
C MET A 204 7.37 12.27 2.30
N THR A 205 6.24 11.83 1.79
CA THR A 205 5.00 11.73 2.56
C THR A 205 4.91 10.33 3.16
N LEU A 206 4.78 10.27 4.49
CA LEU A 206 4.62 9.02 5.25
C LEU A 206 3.30 9.07 6.02
N LYS A 207 2.44 8.09 5.78
CA LYS A 207 1.21 7.87 6.55
C LYS A 207 1.35 6.58 7.35
N VAL A 208 1.08 6.65 8.67
CA VAL A 208 1.14 5.49 9.56
C VAL A 208 -0.21 5.32 10.25
N VAL A 209 -0.76 4.11 10.13
CA VAL A 209 -2.02 3.70 10.75
C VAL A 209 -1.73 2.91 12.02
N TYR A 210 -2.39 3.26 13.11
CA TYR A 210 -2.18 2.66 14.42
C TYR A 210 -3.50 2.38 15.14
N ASN A 211 -3.49 1.45 16.08
CA ASN A 211 -4.63 1.19 16.97
C ASN A 211 -4.63 2.25 18.09
N ARG A 212 -5.73 2.98 18.26
CA ARG A 212 -5.88 4.04 19.28
C ARG A 212 -5.84 3.50 20.71
N GLU A 213 -6.26 2.26 20.93
CA GLU A 213 -6.33 1.67 22.27
C GLU A 213 -4.95 1.35 22.82
N ASP A 214 -4.11 0.67 22.07
CA ASP A 214 -2.81 0.17 22.54
C ASP A 214 -1.61 0.79 21.82
N GLY A 215 -1.82 1.59 20.78
CA GLY A 215 -0.76 2.24 20.02
C GLY A 215 -0.02 1.34 19.02
N ARG A 216 -0.45 0.07 18.84
CA ARG A 216 0.20 -0.84 17.88
C ARG A 216 0.10 -0.32 16.46
N ILE A 217 1.16 -0.50 15.70
CA ILE A 217 1.20 -0.15 14.29
C ILE A 217 0.42 -1.20 13.49
N LEU A 218 -0.55 -0.74 12.70
CA LEU A 218 -1.42 -1.57 11.87
C LEU A 218 -1.03 -1.54 10.39
N GLY A 219 -0.46 -0.42 9.94
CA GLY A 219 -0.06 -0.25 8.56
C GLY A 219 0.68 1.04 8.30
N ALA A 220 1.27 1.13 7.11
CA ALA A 220 1.96 2.32 6.66
C ALA A 220 1.97 2.44 5.14
N GLN A 221 2.04 3.68 4.67
CA GLN A 221 2.15 4.04 3.26
C GLN A 221 3.15 5.19 3.13
N ALA A 222 4.02 5.12 2.14
CA ALA A 222 4.96 6.19 1.87
C ALA A 222 5.09 6.47 0.37
N VAL A 223 5.23 7.75 0.03
CA VAL A 223 5.46 8.21 -1.35
C VAL A 223 6.56 9.27 -1.32
N GLY A 224 7.57 9.12 -2.16
CA GLY A 224 8.68 10.06 -2.22
C GLY A 224 9.72 9.65 -3.27
N CYS A 225 10.81 10.40 -3.36
CA CYS A 225 11.86 10.13 -4.36
C CYS A 225 12.98 9.24 -3.85
N GLY A 226 13.24 9.22 -2.54
CA GLY A 226 14.32 8.46 -1.92
C GLY A 226 13.92 7.82 -0.60
N GLY A 227 14.50 6.65 -0.27
CA GLY A 227 14.39 5.98 1.01
C GLY A 227 12.99 5.56 1.46
N VAL A 228 12.03 5.50 0.55
CA VAL A 228 10.63 5.11 0.80
C VAL A 228 10.54 3.65 1.21
N ASP A 229 11.14 2.76 0.41
CA ASP A 229 11.21 1.32 0.65
C ASP A 229 11.88 0.98 1.98
N LYS A 230 13.00 1.65 2.32
CA LYS A 230 13.68 1.50 3.61
C LYS A 230 12.71 1.73 4.79
N ARG A 231 11.91 2.80 4.77
CA ARG A 231 11.00 3.14 5.87
C ARG A 231 9.83 2.18 5.94
N ILE A 232 9.31 1.77 4.79
CA ILE A 232 8.24 0.76 4.75
C ILE A 232 8.75 -0.61 5.21
N ASP A 233 9.99 -1.00 4.92
CA ASP A 233 10.57 -2.26 5.42
C ASP A 233 10.76 -2.24 6.94
N VAL A 234 11.20 -1.10 7.51
CA VAL A 234 11.28 -0.94 8.97
C VAL A 234 9.89 -1.06 9.61
N LEU A 235 8.89 -0.37 9.03
CA LEU A 235 7.50 -0.44 9.53
C LEU A 235 6.87 -1.83 9.31
N ALA A 236 7.23 -2.53 8.23
CA ALA A 236 6.83 -3.92 8.01
C ALA A 236 7.38 -4.86 9.10
N ALA A 237 8.64 -4.66 9.51
CA ALA A 237 9.24 -5.39 10.63
C ALA A 237 8.57 -5.02 11.95
N ALA A 238 8.27 -3.73 12.18
CA ALA A 238 7.56 -3.25 13.37
C ALA A 238 6.17 -3.88 13.49
N ILE A 239 5.38 -3.91 12.40
CA ILE A 239 4.07 -4.59 12.36
C ILE A 239 4.24 -6.08 12.70
N ARG A 240 5.24 -6.74 12.13
CA ARG A 240 5.50 -8.16 12.38
C ARG A 240 5.88 -8.44 13.84
N ALA A 241 6.63 -7.53 14.46
CA ALA A 241 6.97 -7.56 15.88
C ALA A 241 5.83 -7.06 16.78
N LYS A 242 4.72 -6.58 16.21
CA LYS A 242 3.57 -5.97 16.93
C LYS A 242 3.97 -4.75 17.76
N MET A 243 4.93 -3.98 17.28
CA MET A 243 5.43 -2.79 17.95
C MET A 243 4.37 -1.70 18.05
N THR A 244 4.48 -0.92 19.11
CA THR A 244 3.69 0.29 19.38
C THR A 244 4.38 1.55 18.84
N ALA A 245 3.66 2.65 18.79
CA ALA A 245 4.20 3.95 18.42
C ALA A 245 5.33 4.40 19.35
N GLN A 246 5.21 4.12 20.66
CA GLN A 246 6.26 4.41 21.62
C GLN A 246 7.55 3.66 21.27
N GLU A 247 7.47 2.37 20.98
CA GLU A 247 8.64 1.58 20.62
C GLU A 247 9.30 2.04 19.31
N LEU A 248 8.53 2.64 18.37
CA LEU A 248 9.12 3.27 17.19
C LEU A 248 10.03 4.45 17.54
N THR A 249 9.75 5.17 18.62
CA THR A 249 10.58 6.31 19.05
C THR A 249 11.96 5.86 19.56
N GLU A 250 12.05 4.62 20.01
CA GLU A 250 13.26 4.03 20.62
C GLU A 250 14.14 3.28 19.59
N LEU A 251 13.68 3.13 18.34
CA LEU A 251 14.46 2.46 17.32
C LEU A 251 15.76 3.21 17.02
N ASP A 252 16.88 2.52 17.20
CA ASP A 252 18.21 3.01 16.82
C ASP A 252 18.47 2.68 15.33
N LEU A 253 18.09 3.64 14.46
CA LEU A 253 18.18 3.49 13.01
C LEU A 253 19.45 4.13 12.47
N CYS A 254 20.00 3.53 11.42
CA CYS A 254 21.22 4.01 10.77
C CYS A 254 21.08 5.45 10.28
N TYR A 255 22.00 6.31 10.72
CA TYR A 255 22.08 7.70 10.33
C TYR A 255 23.47 8.08 9.82
N ALA A 256 23.47 8.74 8.69
CA ALA A 256 24.48 9.68 8.21
C ALA A 256 23.80 10.66 7.26
N PRO A 257 24.33 11.89 7.06
CA PRO A 257 23.63 12.94 6.29
C PRO A 257 23.07 12.54 4.93
N PRO A 258 23.75 11.68 4.12
CA PRO A 258 23.24 11.25 2.81
C PRO A 258 22.10 10.22 2.88
N PHE A 259 21.82 9.60 4.03
CA PHE A 259 20.93 8.44 4.14
C PHE A 259 19.67 8.67 4.95
N SER A 260 19.72 9.60 5.92
CA SER A 260 18.60 9.87 6.80
C SER A 260 18.78 11.20 7.54
N SER A 261 17.85 11.53 8.41
CA SER A 261 17.99 12.53 9.48
C SER A 261 18.27 11.83 10.81
N ALA A 262 18.83 12.52 11.79
CA ALA A 262 19.10 11.97 13.12
C ALA A 262 17.83 11.43 13.80
N LYS A 263 16.66 12.05 13.51
CA LYS A 263 15.34 11.50 13.78
C LYS A 263 14.79 10.98 12.45
N ASP A 264 14.89 9.68 12.21
CA ASP A 264 14.37 9.08 10.99
C ASP A 264 12.84 9.32 10.90
N PRO A 265 12.25 9.43 9.69
CA PRO A 265 10.80 9.52 9.53
C PRO A 265 10.00 8.47 10.30
N VAL A 266 10.54 7.27 10.53
CA VAL A 266 9.91 6.23 11.35
C VAL A 266 9.86 6.64 12.83
N ASN A 267 10.95 7.17 13.38
CA ASN A 267 10.96 7.70 14.76
C ASN A 267 9.99 8.88 14.88
N MET A 268 10.00 9.77 13.87
CA MET A 268 9.09 10.93 13.83
C MET A 268 7.62 10.50 13.83
N ALA A 269 7.26 9.42 13.11
CA ALA A 269 5.91 8.87 13.14
C ALA A 269 5.53 8.43 14.56
N GLY A 270 6.43 7.75 15.27
CA GLY A 270 6.24 7.39 16.68
C GLY A 270 5.95 8.62 17.56
N TYR A 271 6.79 9.66 17.47
CA TYR A 271 6.60 10.90 18.24
C TYR A 271 5.27 11.59 17.93
N VAL A 272 4.88 11.69 16.66
CA VAL A 272 3.62 12.33 16.28
C VAL A 272 2.42 11.53 16.77
N ILE A 273 2.44 10.19 16.66
CA ILE A 273 1.36 9.35 17.19
C ILE A 273 1.23 9.53 18.71
N GLU A 274 2.32 9.52 19.45
CA GLU A 274 2.29 9.72 20.89
C GLU A 274 1.77 11.12 21.27
N ASN A 275 2.18 12.17 20.55
CA ASN A 275 1.65 13.51 20.77
C ASN A 275 0.13 13.58 20.52
N VAL A 276 -0.38 12.89 19.50
CA VAL A 276 -1.82 12.81 19.24
C VAL A 276 -2.54 12.01 20.32
N ARG A 277 -1.99 10.86 20.73
CA ARG A 277 -2.59 10.01 21.79
C ARG A 277 -2.62 10.70 23.15
N LEU A 278 -1.61 11.50 23.47
CA LEU A 278 -1.53 12.30 24.70
C LEU A 278 -2.37 13.59 24.62
N GLY A 279 -2.98 13.90 23.48
CA GLY A 279 -3.78 15.11 23.29
C GLY A 279 -2.95 16.40 23.21
N ILE A 280 -1.63 16.31 23.01
CA ILE A 280 -0.72 17.47 22.87
C ILE A 280 -0.94 18.14 21.51
N VAL A 281 -1.21 17.34 20.48
CA VAL A 281 -1.48 17.79 19.11
C VAL A 281 -2.77 17.15 18.61
N LYS A 282 -3.58 17.92 17.89
CA LYS A 282 -4.72 17.42 17.13
C LYS A 282 -4.41 17.57 15.64
N GLN A 283 -4.30 16.47 14.93
CA GLN A 283 -4.21 16.48 13.47
C GLN A 283 -5.62 16.46 12.87
N HIS A 284 -5.79 17.20 11.80
CA HIS A 284 -7.01 17.20 11.00
C HIS A 284 -6.70 16.63 9.61
N THR A 285 -7.59 15.78 9.13
CA THR A 285 -7.51 15.22 7.78
C THR A 285 -8.13 16.18 6.76
N TRP A 286 -7.80 16.02 5.49
CA TRP A 286 -8.42 16.79 4.42
C TRP A 286 -9.95 16.66 4.39
N ARG A 287 -10.50 15.54 4.87
CA ARG A 287 -11.96 15.30 4.96
C ARG A 287 -12.64 16.23 5.97
N GLU A 288 -11.94 16.63 7.02
CA GLU A 288 -12.45 17.51 8.07
C GLU A 288 -12.34 18.99 7.69
N MET A 289 -11.46 19.32 6.72
CA MET A 289 -11.15 20.71 6.36
C MET A 289 -12.38 21.49 5.89
N GLU A 290 -13.31 20.86 5.18
CA GLU A 290 -14.52 21.54 4.72
C GLU A 290 -15.39 22.02 5.89
N GLU A 291 -15.51 21.25 6.96
CA GLU A 291 -16.25 21.64 8.16
C GLU A 291 -15.47 22.67 8.99
N ILE A 292 -14.16 22.49 9.11
CA ILE A 292 -13.30 23.44 9.86
C ILE A 292 -13.35 24.81 9.21
N CYS A 293 -13.30 24.91 7.88
CA CYS A 293 -13.38 26.18 7.16
C CYS A 293 -14.76 26.89 7.29
N LYS A 294 -15.81 26.20 7.71
CA LYS A 294 -17.11 26.81 8.00
C LYS A 294 -17.17 27.47 9.40
N ASP A 295 -16.30 27.07 10.30
CA ASP A 295 -16.22 27.67 11.64
C ASP A 295 -15.60 29.08 11.55
N LYS A 296 -16.40 30.09 11.88
CA LYS A 296 -15.97 31.49 11.87
C LYS A 296 -14.89 31.82 12.90
N ASN A 297 -14.67 30.95 13.89
CA ASN A 297 -13.64 31.10 14.90
C ASN A 297 -12.34 30.34 14.53
N ALA A 298 -12.36 29.54 13.46
CA ALA A 298 -11.16 28.86 12.97
C ALA A 298 -10.32 29.85 12.15
N LEU A 299 -9.02 29.90 12.46
CA LEU A 299 -8.01 30.60 11.68
C LEU A 299 -7.18 29.58 10.91
N LEU A 300 -7.24 29.65 9.60
CA LEU A 300 -6.33 28.87 8.73
C LEU A 300 -5.04 29.68 8.59
N LEU A 301 -3.97 29.22 9.23
CA LEU A 301 -2.66 29.87 9.19
C LEU A 301 -1.71 28.98 8.39
N ASP A 302 -1.21 29.51 7.27
CA ASP A 302 -0.08 28.94 6.54
C ASP A 302 1.22 29.33 7.25
N VAL A 303 2.00 28.32 7.65
CA VAL A 303 3.30 28.50 8.30
C VAL A 303 4.49 28.20 7.38
N GLN A 304 4.24 28.00 6.10
CA GLN A 304 5.28 27.83 5.08
C GLN A 304 6.05 29.14 4.90
N THR A 305 7.30 29.02 4.48
CA THR A 305 8.07 30.19 4.02
C THR A 305 7.60 30.64 2.64
N ALA A 306 7.83 31.90 2.26
CA ALA A 306 7.42 32.39 0.95
C ALA A 306 7.91 31.54 -0.25
N PRO A 307 9.16 31.02 -0.24
CA PRO A 307 9.60 30.09 -1.30
C PRO A 307 8.94 28.70 -1.30
N GLU A 308 8.35 28.28 -0.17
CA GLU A 308 7.61 27.01 -0.10
C GLU A 308 6.15 27.17 -0.56
N TYR A 309 5.63 28.38 -0.50
CA TYR A 309 4.26 28.72 -0.92
C TYR A 309 4.13 28.98 -2.43
N GLU A 310 5.20 29.49 -3.09
CA GLU A 310 5.28 29.73 -4.54
C GLU A 310 5.49 28.42 -5.33
#